data_7058ba0cf54cfe03b833b05f5951cf94
#
_entry.id   7058ba0cf54cfe03b833b05f5951cf94
#
_cell.length_a   1.000
_cell.length_b   1.000
_cell.length_c   1.000
_cell.angle_alpha   90.00
_cell.angle_beta   90.00
_cell.angle_gamma   90.00
#
_symmetry.space_group_name_H-M   'P 1'
#
loop_
_entity.id
_entity.type
_entity.pdbx_description
1 polymer ?
#
loop_
_entity_poly.entity_id
_entity_poly.type
_entity_poly.pdbx_seq_one_letter_code
_entity_poly.pdbx_strand_id
1 'polypeptide(L)'
;MKSQSGFVKLVVIFCNNEDKGEHFMSTRKTIGGALGAIIVLIVAQILAQLVASLFVLVKIPEGICNIIAGIIYVGLAFVLSELFSKRLLKIKIENLGMPKFSIKAKWIIVGVLLPVIVKAVYLFFFSGKYVSSGMNSNQIFSTLSAGIAFTGIAAGFVEEMVFRGVILNLLKEKWNIKVAVLIPSVLFGLVHIIGMDFSIVSNLLVLIAGTMVGIMFSMVAIESGSVWNSGIVHSLWNILIIGGGLSISEKADEYSVMTYVLDSKDFVFTGGEFGIESSIIALLGYVIVTLAAICMIKKKAKV
;
A
#
# COMPACT_ATOMS: atom_id res chain seq x y z
N MET A 1 -25.33 -30.40 -18.47
CA MET A 1 -24.89 -30.08 -17.09
C MET A 1 -24.28 -28.66 -17.10
N LYS A 2 -24.88 -27.75 -16.34
CA LYS A 2 -24.68 -26.30 -16.44
C LYS A 2 -23.28 -25.89 -15.95
N SER A 3 -22.55 -25.17 -16.79
CA SER A 3 -21.36 -24.39 -16.44
C SER A 3 -21.75 -23.37 -15.38
N GLN A 4 -21.40 -23.59 -14.12
CA GLN A 4 -21.50 -22.55 -13.11
C GLN A 4 -20.46 -21.49 -13.44
N SER A 5 -20.91 -20.24 -13.60
CA SER A 5 -20.08 -19.10 -13.96
C SER A 5 -18.91 -18.95 -12.98
N GLY A 6 -17.74 -18.51 -13.47
CA GLY A 6 -16.52 -18.32 -12.67
C GLY A 6 -16.73 -17.44 -11.44
N PHE A 7 -17.72 -16.54 -11.49
CA PHE A 7 -18.12 -15.66 -10.39
C PHE A 7 -18.72 -16.44 -9.19
N VAL A 8 -19.58 -17.46 -9.45
CA VAL A 8 -20.17 -18.28 -8.37
C VAL A 8 -19.09 -19.12 -7.67
N LYS A 9 -18.09 -19.62 -8.42
CA LYS A 9 -16.94 -20.32 -7.82
C LYS A 9 -16.02 -19.40 -7.03
N LEU A 10 -15.94 -18.12 -7.39
CA LEU A 10 -15.21 -17.09 -6.62
C LEU A 10 -15.85 -16.91 -5.24
N VAL A 11 -17.17 -16.82 -5.19
CA VAL A 11 -17.96 -16.72 -3.95
C VAL A 11 -17.76 -17.98 -3.08
N VAL A 12 -17.65 -19.16 -3.65
CA VAL A 12 -17.51 -20.44 -2.91
C VAL A 12 -16.17 -20.52 -2.16
N ILE A 13 -15.06 -19.98 -2.69
CA ILE A 13 -13.77 -19.96 -1.95
C ILE A 13 -13.85 -19.05 -0.73
N PHE A 14 -14.63 -17.96 -0.82
CA PHE A 14 -14.93 -17.12 0.32
C PHE A 14 -16.04 -17.73 1.22
N CYS A 15 -16.75 -18.77 0.79
CA CYS A 15 -17.89 -19.35 1.51
C CYS A 15 -17.56 -20.64 2.29
N ASN A 16 -16.47 -21.34 1.99
CA ASN A 16 -16.07 -22.47 2.79
C ASN A 16 -15.47 -22.00 4.11
N ASN A 17 -16.29 -21.92 5.14
CA ASN A 17 -15.85 -21.89 6.53
C ASN A 17 -15.23 -23.28 6.81
N GLU A 18 -13.90 -23.39 6.81
CA GLU A 18 -13.30 -24.41 7.64
C GLU A 18 -13.49 -23.97 9.10
N ASP A 19 -14.33 -24.69 9.78
CA ASP A 19 -14.53 -24.61 11.22
C ASP A 19 -13.20 -25.00 11.88
N LYS A 20 -12.33 -24.03 12.10
CA LYS A 20 -11.10 -24.23 12.87
C LYS A 20 -11.52 -24.21 14.33
N GLY A 21 -11.49 -25.39 14.95
CA GLY A 21 -11.66 -25.55 16.38
C GLY A 21 -10.72 -24.64 17.18
N GLU A 22 -11.19 -24.24 18.36
CA GLU A 22 -10.55 -23.40 19.39
C GLU A 22 -9.65 -22.26 18.88
N HIS A 23 -10.22 -21.08 18.76
CA HIS A 23 -9.49 -19.85 18.47
C HIS A 23 -8.50 -19.54 19.60
N PHE A 24 -7.20 -19.68 19.35
CA PHE A 24 -6.12 -19.41 20.30
C PHE A 24 -6.11 -18.01 20.91
N MET A 25 -6.71 -17.01 20.23
CA MET A 25 -6.72 -15.62 20.68
C MET A 25 -8.11 -15.11 21.05
N SER A 26 -8.18 -14.38 22.18
CA SER A 26 -9.40 -13.67 22.56
C SER A 26 -9.65 -12.47 21.61
N THR A 27 -10.92 -12.10 21.41
CA THR A 27 -11.31 -10.92 20.60
C THR A 27 -10.61 -9.64 21.06
N ARG A 28 -10.51 -9.43 22.39
CA ARG A 28 -9.80 -8.28 22.97
C ARG A 28 -8.32 -8.25 22.57
N LYS A 29 -7.65 -9.39 22.59
CA LYS A 29 -6.23 -9.50 22.21
C LYS A 29 -6.04 -9.27 20.70
N THR A 30 -6.96 -9.75 19.87
CA THR A 30 -6.94 -9.53 18.41
C THR A 30 -7.12 -8.05 18.08
N ILE A 31 -8.15 -7.39 18.62
CA ILE A 31 -8.41 -5.96 18.38
C ILE A 31 -7.29 -5.11 18.97
N GLY A 32 -6.86 -5.38 20.20
CA GLY A 32 -5.74 -4.68 20.83
C GLY A 32 -4.43 -4.87 20.06
N GLY A 33 -4.22 -6.05 19.46
CA GLY A 33 -3.09 -6.34 18.59
C GLY A 33 -3.13 -5.54 17.28
N ALA A 34 -4.30 -5.42 16.65
CA ALA A 34 -4.48 -4.61 15.45
C ALA A 34 -4.24 -3.11 15.72
N LEU A 35 -4.83 -2.58 16.80
CA LEU A 35 -4.59 -1.18 17.20
C LEU A 35 -3.13 -0.93 17.60
N GLY A 36 -2.52 -1.85 18.33
CA GLY A 36 -1.11 -1.78 18.71
C GLY A 36 -0.17 -1.76 17.49
N ALA A 37 -0.50 -2.51 16.43
CA ALA A 37 0.28 -2.50 15.20
C ALA A 37 0.22 -1.13 14.48
N ILE A 38 -0.94 -0.47 14.48
CA ILE A 38 -1.07 0.90 13.96
C ILE A 38 -0.24 1.88 14.80
N ILE A 39 -0.24 1.74 16.12
CA ILE A 39 0.59 2.56 17.01
C ILE A 39 2.08 2.34 16.69
N VAL A 40 2.52 1.10 16.48
CA VAL A 40 3.90 0.78 16.08
C VAL A 40 4.29 1.52 14.79
N LEU A 41 3.42 1.52 13.77
CA LEU A 41 3.64 2.25 12.53
C LEU A 41 3.85 3.75 12.80
N ILE A 42 2.91 4.37 13.50
CA ILE A 42 2.94 5.81 13.79
C ILE A 42 4.19 6.18 14.61
N VAL A 43 4.51 5.42 15.65
CA VAL A 43 5.69 5.66 16.49
C VAL A 43 6.97 5.52 15.68
N ALA A 44 7.09 4.48 14.85
CA ALA A 44 8.26 4.29 13.99
C ALA A 44 8.44 5.46 13.00
N GLN A 45 7.36 5.96 12.41
CA GLN A 45 7.38 7.08 11.49
C GLN A 45 7.81 8.37 12.19
N ILE A 46 7.21 8.70 13.33
CA ILE A 46 7.54 9.91 14.09
C ILE A 46 9.00 9.87 14.53
N LEU A 47 9.47 8.76 15.10
CA LEU A 47 10.84 8.63 15.54
C LEU A 47 11.83 8.74 14.38
N ALA A 48 11.54 8.14 13.23
CA ALA A 48 12.39 8.24 12.06
C ALA A 48 12.52 9.69 11.56
N GLN A 49 11.42 10.42 11.51
CA GLN A 49 11.42 11.84 11.12
C GLN A 49 12.13 12.73 12.15
N LEU A 50 11.92 12.49 13.44
CA LEU A 50 12.61 13.22 14.51
C LEU A 50 14.13 13.00 14.43
N VAL A 51 14.58 11.76 14.25
CA VAL A 51 16.02 11.49 14.11
C VAL A 51 16.58 12.15 12.84
N ALA A 52 15.87 12.05 11.73
CA ALA A 52 16.31 12.69 10.47
C ALA A 52 16.37 14.21 10.59
N SER A 53 15.46 14.85 11.33
CA SER A 53 15.48 16.30 11.55
C SER A 53 16.73 16.79 12.29
N LEU A 54 17.34 15.95 13.13
CA LEU A 54 18.61 16.30 13.80
C LEU A 54 19.76 16.48 12.81
N PHE A 55 19.74 15.74 11.70
CA PHE A 55 20.77 15.88 10.65
C PHE A 55 20.62 17.19 9.87
N VAL A 56 19.40 17.72 9.76
CA VAL A 56 19.16 19.06 9.18
C VAL A 56 19.82 20.14 10.02
N LEU A 57 19.84 20.01 11.36
CA LEU A 57 20.46 20.97 12.26
C LEU A 57 21.99 21.07 12.06
N VAL A 58 22.62 19.98 11.61
CA VAL A 58 24.05 19.97 11.27
C VAL A 58 24.29 20.21 9.78
N LYS A 59 23.32 20.80 9.07
CA LYS A 59 23.38 21.24 7.67
C LYS A 59 23.62 20.10 6.65
N ILE A 60 23.20 18.86 6.96
CA ILE A 60 23.17 17.79 5.96
C ILE A 60 22.07 18.11 4.95
N PRO A 61 22.31 17.94 3.64
CA PRO A 61 21.29 18.19 2.63
C PRO A 61 20.01 17.39 2.88
N GLU A 62 18.85 18.03 2.72
CA GLU A 62 17.53 17.48 3.02
C GLU A 62 17.27 16.14 2.30
N GLY A 63 17.71 16.01 1.04
CA GLY A 63 17.58 14.76 0.31
C GLY A 63 18.32 13.59 0.96
N ILE A 64 19.47 13.82 1.60
CA ILE A 64 20.16 12.79 2.38
C ILE A 64 19.38 12.48 3.65
N CYS A 65 18.83 13.49 4.32
CA CYS A 65 17.99 13.30 5.51
C CYS A 65 16.76 12.45 5.20
N ASN A 66 16.12 12.63 4.03
CA ASN A 66 14.99 11.82 3.57
C ASN A 66 15.38 10.33 3.38
N ILE A 67 16.56 10.06 2.82
CA ILE A 67 17.06 8.69 2.67
C ILE A 67 17.32 8.07 4.05
N ILE A 68 17.97 8.81 4.96
CA ILE A 68 18.22 8.35 6.34
C ILE A 68 16.89 8.08 7.06
N ALA A 69 15.90 8.97 6.93
CA ALA A 69 14.58 8.79 7.50
C ALA A 69 13.93 7.51 7.00
N GLY A 70 13.98 7.24 5.70
CA GLY A 70 13.43 6.01 5.13
C GLY A 70 14.09 4.74 5.69
N ILE A 71 15.42 4.71 5.77
CA ILE A 71 16.17 3.57 6.33
C ILE A 71 15.79 3.35 7.81
N ILE A 72 15.77 4.42 8.61
CA ILE A 72 15.42 4.36 10.03
C ILE A 72 13.97 3.91 10.19
N TYR A 73 13.04 4.41 9.36
CA TYR A 73 11.64 4.06 9.43
C TYR A 73 11.41 2.55 9.22
N VAL A 74 11.99 1.96 8.17
CA VAL A 74 11.91 0.50 7.94
C VAL A 74 12.53 -0.28 9.08
N GLY A 75 13.74 0.11 9.53
CA GLY A 75 14.45 -0.57 10.61
C GLY A 75 13.68 -0.53 11.93
N LEU A 76 13.21 0.64 12.34
CA LEU A 76 12.42 0.82 13.56
C LEU A 76 11.10 0.06 13.48
N ALA A 77 10.37 0.17 12.36
CA ALA A 77 9.10 -0.53 12.19
C ALA A 77 9.28 -2.05 12.28
N PHE A 78 10.34 -2.61 11.68
CA PHE A 78 10.63 -4.04 11.78
C PHE A 78 10.97 -4.45 13.22
N VAL A 79 11.90 -3.75 13.88
CA VAL A 79 12.31 -4.06 15.27
C VAL A 79 11.13 -3.91 16.24
N LEU A 80 10.37 -2.83 16.14
CA LEU A 80 9.20 -2.61 16.99
C LEU A 80 8.10 -3.65 16.72
N SER A 81 7.86 -4.03 15.47
CA SER A 81 6.91 -5.11 15.12
C SER A 81 7.36 -6.47 15.68
N GLU A 82 8.65 -6.79 15.64
CA GLU A 82 9.20 -8.01 16.21
C GLU A 82 9.06 -8.02 17.74
N LEU A 83 9.44 -6.93 18.40
CA LEU A 83 9.29 -6.79 19.86
C LEU A 83 7.82 -6.87 20.28
N PHE A 84 6.93 -6.19 19.55
CA PHE A 84 5.49 -6.21 19.78
C PHE A 84 4.92 -7.62 19.62
N SER A 85 5.25 -8.31 18.54
CA SER A 85 4.78 -9.66 18.27
C SER A 85 5.27 -10.65 19.32
N LYS A 86 6.56 -10.58 19.68
CA LYS A 86 7.20 -11.50 20.64
C LYS A 86 6.75 -11.25 22.09
N ARG A 87 6.70 -9.98 22.53
CA ARG A 87 6.45 -9.63 23.95
C ARG A 87 4.97 -9.54 24.28
N LEU A 88 4.16 -8.91 23.42
CA LEU A 88 2.74 -8.63 23.68
C LEU A 88 1.82 -9.68 23.05
N LEU A 89 2.03 -10.03 21.80
CA LEU A 89 1.19 -11.02 21.12
C LEU A 89 1.60 -12.46 21.46
N LYS A 90 2.88 -12.70 21.75
CA LYS A 90 3.50 -14.02 21.91
C LYS A 90 3.39 -14.88 20.65
N ILE A 91 3.56 -14.26 19.49
CA ILE A 91 3.52 -14.87 18.16
C ILE A 91 4.87 -14.61 17.50
N LYS A 92 5.41 -15.59 16.77
CA LYS A 92 6.61 -15.40 15.95
C LYS A 92 6.27 -14.49 14.75
N ILE A 93 7.17 -13.59 14.41
CA ILE A 93 6.95 -12.60 13.35
C ILE A 93 6.73 -13.26 11.97
N GLU A 94 7.32 -14.44 11.76
CA GLU A 94 7.13 -15.22 10.54
C GLU A 94 5.67 -15.67 10.37
N ASN A 95 4.98 -15.99 11.48
CA ASN A 95 3.56 -16.36 11.49
C ASN A 95 2.63 -15.16 11.25
N LEU A 96 3.19 -13.95 11.34
CA LEU A 96 2.52 -12.70 10.97
C LEU A 96 2.86 -12.27 9.53
N GLY A 97 3.20 -13.20 8.65
CA GLY A 97 3.44 -12.93 7.23
C GLY A 97 4.76 -12.25 6.91
N MET A 98 5.69 -12.17 7.87
CA MET A 98 7.04 -11.63 7.72
C MET A 98 8.10 -12.74 7.82
N PRO A 99 8.12 -13.71 6.88
CA PRO A 99 9.16 -14.74 6.84
C PRO A 99 10.51 -14.13 6.44
N LYS A 100 11.56 -14.97 6.35
CA LYS A 100 12.85 -14.53 5.79
C LYS A 100 12.62 -13.76 4.49
N PHE A 101 13.30 -12.61 4.36
CA PHE A 101 13.15 -11.69 3.23
C PHE A 101 13.35 -12.42 1.89
N SER A 102 12.34 -12.36 1.03
CA SER A 102 12.37 -12.96 -0.30
C SER A 102 11.30 -12.33 -1.18
N ILE A 103 11.73 -11.83 -2.34
CA ILE A 103 10.86 -11.22 -3.34
C ILE A 103 10.85 -12.08 -4.60
N LYS A 104 9.67 -12.41 -5.10
CA LYS A 104 9.47 -13.19 -6.32
C LYS A 104 9.42 -12.26 -7.53
N ALA A 105 10.20 -12.56 -8.57
CA ALA A 105 10.33 -11.72 -9.77
C ALA A 105 8.99 -11.32 -10.39
N LYS A 106 7.98 -12.21 -10.40
CA LYS A 106 6.63 -11.89 -10.90
C LYS A 106 6.00 -10.68 -10.22
N TRP A 107 6.23 -10.48 -8.90
CA TRP A 107 5.67 -9.35 -8.17
C TRP A 107 6.43 -8.07 -8.39
N ILE A 108 7.75 -8.14 -8.70
CA ILE A 108 8.50 -6.99 -9.21
C ILE A 108 7.94 -6.57 -10.57
N ILE A 109 7.72 -7.52 -11.48
CA ILE A 109 7.17 -7.25 -12.80
C ILE A 109 5.78 -6.60 -12.70
N VAL A 110 4.89 -7.14 -11.85
CA VAL A 110 3.56 -6.54 -11.62
C VAL A 110 3.68 -5.15 -11.01
N GLY A 111 4.57 -4.96 -10.03
CA GLY A 111 4.80 -3.67 -9.37
C GLY A 111 5.31 -2.59 -10.31
N VAL A 112 6.06 -2.95 -11.36
CA VAL A 112 6.50 -2.01 -12.40
C VAL A 112 5.42 -1.81 -13.46
N LEU A 113 4.84 -2.90 -13.98
CA LEU A 113 3.90 -2.83 -15.11
C LEU A 113 2.61 -2.10 -14.75
N LEU A 114 2.07 -2.32 -13.55
CA LEU A 114 0.80 -1.71 -13.15
C LEU A 114 0.85 -0.18 -13.19
N PRO A 115 1.76 0.51 -12.47
CA PRO A 115 1.82 1.97 -12.53
C PRO A 115 2.27 2.50 -13.89
N VAL A 116 3.15 1.80 -14.60
CA VAL A 116 3.58 2.20 -15.95
C VAL A 116 2.41 2.15 -16.93
N ILE A 117 1.59 1.10 -16.90
CA ILE A 117 0.40 1.00 -17.76
C ILE A 117 -0.61 2.09 -17.40
N VAL A 118 -0.87 2.32 -16.10
CA VAL A 118 -1.79 3.39 -15.69
C VAL A 118 -1.32 4.74 -16.21
N LYS A 119 -0.04 5.11 -16.02
CA LYS A 119 0.51 6.37 -16.57
C LYS A 119 0.46 6.41 -18.09
N ALA A 120 0.80 5.32 -18.77
CA ALA A 120 0.76 5.25 -20.22
C ALA A 120 -0.66 5.50 -20.76
N VAL A 121 -1.69 4.95 -20.14
CA VAL A 121 -3.09 5.22 -20.52
C VAL A 121 -3.38 6.72 -20.47
N TYR A 122 -2.97 7.43 -19.43
CA TYR A 122 -3.17 8.89 -19.37
C TYR A 122 -2.40 9.63 -20.42
N LEU A 123 -1.12 9.33 -20.60
CA LEU A 123 -0.26 10.06 -21.52
C LEU A 123 -0.62 9.84 -22.99
N PHE A 124 -1.25 8.69 -23.34
CA PHE A 124 -1.63 8.39 -24.72
C PHE A 124 -3.10 8.70 -25.03
N PHE A 125 -4.01 8.63 -24.05
CA PHE A 125 -5.44 8.73 -24.32
C PHE A 125 -6.12 9.98 -23.74
N PHE A 126 -5.43 10.74 -22.87
CA PHE A 126 -5.98 11.94 -22.26
C PHE A 126 -5.18 13.18 -22.68
N SER A 127 -5.88 14.22 -23.15
CA SER A 127 -5.27 15.50 -23.45
C SER A 127 -4.81 16.20 -22.16
N GLY A 128 -3.69 16.88 -22.26
CA GLY A 128 -3.10 17.64 -21.15
C GLY A 128 -1.82 18.34 -21.56
N LYS A 129 -1.18 19.00 -20.61
CA LYS A 129 0.08 19.72 -20.84
C LYS A 129 1.09 19.46 -19.75
N TYR A 130 2.37 19.39 -20.12
CA TYR A 130 3.45 19.30 -19.16
C TYR A 130 3.71 20.66 -18.51
N VAL A 131 3.77 20.68 -17.18
CA VAL A 131 4.08 21.86 -16.38
C VAL A 131 5.24 21.50 -15.45
N SER A 132 6.34 22.25 -15.57
CA SER A 132 7.48 22.11 -14.66
C SER A 132 7.20 22.88 -13.35
N SER A 133 7.61 22.31 -12.22
CA SER A 133 7.56 23.00 -10.93
C SER A 133 8.56 24.17 -10.80
N GLY A 134 9.56 24.24 -11.68
CA GLY A 134 10.64 25.23 -11.58
C GLY A 134 11.66 24.95 -10.45
N MET A 135 11.66 23.76 -9.88
CA MET A 135 12.58 23.33 -8.82
C MET A 135 14.04 23.45 -9.26
N ASN A 136 14.91 23.92 -8.36
CA ASN A 136 16.35 23.82 -8.51
C ASN A 136 16.87 22.39 -8.20
N SER A 137 18.13 22.10 -8.48
CA SER A 137 18.72 20.76 -8.32
C SER A 137 18.63 20.21 -6.90
N ASN A 138 18.75 21.05 -5.86
CA ASN A 138 18.64 20.61 -4.48
C ASN A 138 17.18 20.24 -4.11
N GLN A 139 16.22 21.01 -4.60
CA GLN A 139 14.79 20.72 -4.43
C GLN A 139 14.40 19.43 -5.18
N ILE A 140 14.87 19.25 -6.42
CA ILE A 140 14.67 18.00 -7.18
C ILE A 140 15.23 16.82 -6.39
N PHE A 141 16.45 16.92 -5.86
CA PHE A 141 17.07 15.86 -5.08
C PHE A 141 16.28 15.57 -3.79
N SER A 142 15.83 16.61 -3.07
CA SER A 142 15.00 16.44 -1.88
C SER A 142 13.66 15.77 -2.20
N THR A 143 12.94 16.24 -3.22
CA THR A 143 11.66 15.69 -3.67
C THR A 143 11.79 14.21 -4.08
N LEU A 144 12.74 13.90 -4.95
CA LEU A 144 12.91 12.52 -5.42
C LEU A 144 13.38 11.58 -4.32
N SER A 145 14.27 12.02 -3.43
CA SER A 145 14.72 11.19 -2.31
C SER A 145 13.60 10.94 -1.29
N ALA A 146 12.75 11.93 -0.99
CA ALA A 146 11.57 11.75 -0.18
C ALA A 146 10.60 10.77 -0.83
N GLY A 147 10.29 10.98 -2.11
CA GLY A 147 9.36 10.14 -2.86
C GLY A 147 9.84 8.70 -3.04
N ILE A 148 11.14 8.47 -3.26
CA ILE A 148 11.69 7.12 -3.47
C ILE A 148 11.96 6.43 -2.14
N ALA A 149 12.72 7.06 -1.23
CA ALA A 149 13.20 6.39 -0.03
C ALA A 149 12.17 6.35 1.08
N PHE A 150 11.48 7.47 1.35
CA PHE A 150 10.55 7.55 2.48
C PHE A 150 9.13 7.12 2.08
N THR A 151 8.50 7.82 1.14
CA THR A 151 7.12 7.52 0.72
C THR A 151 7.04 6.24 -0.12
N GLY A 152 8.03 6.01 -1.00
CA GLY A 152 8.08 4.84 -1.86
C GLY A 152 8.45 3.57 -1.10
N ILE A 153 9.73 3.41 -0.80
CA ILE A 153 10.26 2.17 -0.20
C ILE A 153 9.78 2.02 1.24
N ALA A 154 10.04 3.01 2.10
CA ALA A 154 9.81 2.83 3.53
C ALA A 154 8.33 2.69 3.85
N ALA A 155 7.46 3.63 3.42
CA ALA A 155 6.03 3.53 3.67
C ALA A 155 5.45 2.26 3.04
N GLY A 156 5.80 1.95 1.78
CA GLY A 156 5.30 0.75 1.09
C GLY A 156 5.60 -0.56 1.83
N PHE A 157 6.79 -0.72 2.42
CA PHE A 157 7.10 -1.92 3.22
C PHE A 157 6.49 -1.87 4.62
N VAL A 158 6.56 -0.72 5.31
CA VAL A 158 6.09 -0.61 6.70
C VAL A 158 4.57 -0.78 6.79
N GLU A 159 3.84 -0.19 5.88
CA GLU A 159 2.38 -0.34 5.84
C GLU A 159 1.98 -1.79 5.55
N GLU A 160 2.70 -2.49 4.67
CA GLU A 160 2.45 -3.90 4.42
C GLU A 160 2.78 -4.78 5.63
N MET A 161 3.87 -4.50 6.38
CA MET A 161 4.17 -5.19 7.63
C MET A 161 3.03 -5.05 8.64
N VAL A 162 2.42 -3.88 8.75
CA VAL A 162 1.32 -3.61 9.69
C VAL A 162 0.00 -4.19 9.18
N PHE A 163 -0.45 -3.79 7.98
CA PHE A 163 -1.78 -4.14 7.50
C PHE A 163 -1.87 -5.60 7.02
N ARG A 164 -0.90 -6.09 6.25
CA ARG A 164 -0.90 -7.45 5.66
C ARG A 164 -0.10 -8.44 6.50
N GLY A 165 0.84 -7.93 7.31
CA GLY A 165 1.54 -8.72 8.31
C GLY A 165 0.68 -8.92 9.54
N VAL A 166 0.70 -7.95 10.46
CA VAL A 166 0.09 -8.12 11.79
C VAL A 166 -1.42 -8.20 11.70
N ILE A 167 -2.10 -7.17 11.16
CA ILE A 167 -3.56 -7.06 11.26
C ILE A 167 -4.25 -8.20 10.49
N LEU A 168 -3.88 -8.42 9.22
CA LEU A 168 -4.49 -9.48 8.41
C LEU A 168 -4.36 -10.86 9.07
N ASN A 169 -3.17 -11.22 9.56
CA ASN A 169 -2.96 -12.55 10.13
C ASN A 169 -3.67 -12.72 11.48
N LEU A 170 -3.72 -11.69 12.34
CA LEU A 170 -4.51 -11.72 13.56
C LEU A 170 -6.02 -11.92 13.29
N LEU A 171 -6.55 -11.19 12.29
CA LEU A 171 -7.96 -11.31 11.92
C LEU A 171 -8.28 -12.65 11.25
N LYS A 172 -7.35 -13.17 10.41
CA LYS A 172 -7.48 -14.47 9.79
C LYS A 172 -7.51 -15.60 10.81
N GLU A 173 -6.66 -15.53 11.82
CA GLU A 173 -6.61 -16.54 12.89
C GLU A 173 -7.88 -16.50 13.75
N LYS A 174 -8.38 -15.29 14.07
CA LYS A 174 -9.53 -15.13 14.96
C LYS A 174 -10.86 -15.39 14.27
N TRP A 175 -11.04 -14.94 13.03
CA TRP A 175 -12.31 -15.04 12.31
C TRP A 175 -12.17 -15.85 11.02
N ASN A 176 -11.93 -15.19 9.90
CA ASN A 176 -11.81 -15.85 8.60
C ASN A 176 -11.09 -14.94 7.60
N ILE A 177 -10.81 -15.49 6.42
CA ILE A 177 -10.08 -14.78 5.36
C ILE A 177 -10.81 -13.54 4.84
N LYS A 178 -12.17 -13.55 4.83
CA LYS A 178 -12.95 -12.40 4.35
C LYS A 178 -12.76 -11.20 5.27
N VAL A 179 -12.95 -11.41 6.56
CA VAL A 179 -12.74 -10.39 7.60
C VAL A 179 -11.29 -9.89 7.57
N ALA A 180 -10.34 -10.83 7.44
CA ALA A 180 -8.91 -10.53 7.39
C ALA A 180 -8.49 -9.71 6.17
N VAL A 181 -9.18 -9.83 5.06
CA VAL A 181 -8.91 -9.03 3.85
C VAL A 181 -9.69 -7.71 3.87
N LEU A 182 -10.99 -7.75 4.18
CA LEU A 182 -11.84 -6.57 4.05
C LEU A 182 -11.56 -5.50 5.12
N ILE A 183 -11.46 -5.89 6.40
CA ILE A 183 -11.29 -4.91 7.48
C ILE A 183 -10.00 -4.09 7.33
N PRO A 184 -8.79 -4.70 7.19
CA PRO A 184 -7.58 -3.90 7.04
C PRO A 184 -7.56 -3.12 5.71
N SER A 185 -8.26 -3.58 4.66
CA SER A 185 -8.36 -2.83 3.41
C SER A 185 -9.25 -1.58 3.54
N VAL A 186 -10.38 -1.68 4.24
CA VAL A 186 -11.22 -0.51 4.54
C VAL A 186 -10.47 0.46 5.47
N LEU A 187 -9.81 -0.04 6.51
CA LEU A 187 -8.98 0.78 7.39
C LEU A 187 -7.86 1.49 6.60
N PHE A 188 -7.26 0.81 5.63
CA PHE A 188 -6.24 1.38 4.76
C PHE A 188 -6.80 2.56 3.95
N GLY A 189 -8.00 2.44 3.37
CA GLY A 189 -8.68 3.56 2.71
C GLY A 189 -9.02 4.70 3.68
N LEU A 190 -9.47 4.38 4.90
CA LEU A 190 -9.84 5.38 5.90
C LEU A 190 -8.65 6.20 6.39
N VAL A 191 -7.50 5.58 6.63
CA VAL A 191 -6.32 6.32 7.12
C VAL A 191 -5.80 7.33 6.09
N HIS A 192 -6.07 7.14 4.79
CA HIS A 192 -5.68 8.07 3.73
C HIS A 192 -6.59 9.30 3.62
N ILE A 193 -7.73 9.31 4.31
CA ILE A 193 -8.64 10.45 4.38
C ILE A 193 -8.34 11.32 5.61
N ILE A 194 -7.73 10.75 6.64
CA ILE A 194 -7.50 11.45 7.92
C ILE A 194 -6.57 12.65 7.70
N GLY A 195 -7.05 13.82 8.09
CA GLY A 195 -6.28 15.07 7.97
C GLY A 195 -6.30 15.70 6.58
N MET A 196 -7.06 15.16 5.63
CA MET A 196 -7.24 15.72 4.29
C MET A 196 -8.48 16.63 4.26
N ASP A 197 -8.32 17.82 3.68
CA ASP A 197 -9.41 18.77 3.43
C ASP A 197 -9.99 18.56 2.02
N PHE A 198 -10.48 17.33 1.78
CA PHE A 198 -11.07 16.94 0.50
C PHE A 198 -12.59 17.10 0.51
N SER A 199 -13.15 17.29 -0.69
CA SER A 199 -14.60 17.20 -0.91
C SER A 199 -15.14 15.82 -0.51
N ILE A 200 -16.43 15.74 -0.22
CA ILE A 200 -17.10 14.46 0.10
C ILE A 200 -16.89 13.43 -1.02
N VAL A 201 -16.96 13.88 -2.28
CA VAL A 201 -16.77 13.01 -3.45
C VAL A 201 -15.34 12.47 -3.49
N SER A 202 -14.33 13.31 -3.30
CA SER A 202 -12.92 12.90 -3.26
C SER A 202 -12.67 11.94 -2.09
N ASN A 203 -13.23 12.20 -0.91
CA ASN A 203 -13.12 11.28 0.24
C ASN A 203 -13.73 9.90 -0.06
N LEU A 204 -14.87 9.84 -0.75
CA LEU A 204 -15.49 8.57 -1.16
C LEU A 204 -14.63 7.83 -2.20
N LEU A 205 -14.05 8.55 -3.16
CA LEU A 205 -13.14 7.97 -4.15
C LEU A 205 -11.89 7.38 -3.46
N VAL A 206 -11.28 8.10 -2.53
CA VAL A 206 -10.12 7.63 -1.75
C VAL A 206 -10.48 6.39 -0.94
N LEU A 207 -11.64 6.38 -0.27
CA LEU A 207 -12.10 5.22 0.50
C LEU A 207 -12.27 3.99 -0.39
N ILE A 208 -12.92 4.14 -1.55
CA ILE A 208 -13.12 3.05 -2.50
C ILE A 208 -11.77 2.58 -3.06
N ALA A 209 -10.95 3.49 -3.56
CA ALA A 209 -9.65 3.16 -4.15
C ALA A 209 -8.69 2.54 -3.12
N GLY A 210 -8.58 3.13 -1.93
CA GLY A 210 -7.78 2.61 -0.84
C GLY A 210 -8.24 1.23 -0.36
N THR A 211 -9.57 0.98 -0.34
CA THR A 211 -10.10 -0.35 -0.05
C THR A 211 -9.72 -1.35 -1.15
N MET A 212 -9.87 -0.99 -2.42
CA MET A 212 -9.57 -1.88 -3.56
C MET A 212 -8.08 -2.18 -3.69
N VAL A 213 -7.21 -1.19 -3.57
CA VAL A 213 -5.75 -1.42 -3.54
C VAL A 213 -5.36 -2.23 -2.31
N GLY A 214 -6.03 -2.00 -1.18
CA GLY A 214 -5.87 -2.77 0.04
C GLY A 214 -6.19 -4.25 -0.12
N ILE A 215 -7.27 -4.58 -0.85
CA ILE A 215 -7.64 -5.95 -1.22
C ILE A 215 -6.57 -6.53 -2.15
N MET A 216 -6.11 -5.78 -3.14
CA MET A 216 -5.06 -6.21 -4.07
C MET A 216 -3.79 -6.62 -3.33
N PHE A 217 -3.26 -5.76 -2.45
CA PHE A 217 -2.06 -6.09 -1.65
C PHE A 217 -2.29 -7.28 -0.73
N SER A 218 -3.48 -7.42 -0.14
CA SER A 218 -3.84 -8.58 0.68
C SER A 218 -3.80 -9.88 -0.13
N MET A 219 -4.30 -9.87 -1.37
CA MET A 219 -4.25 -11.05 -2.24
C MET A 219 -2.82 -11.39 -2.69
N VAL A 220 -1.97 -10.38 -2.94
CA VAL A 220 -0.54 -10.58 -3.22
C VAL A 220 0.17 -11.21 -2.03
N ALA A 221 -0.05 -10.68 -0.82
CA ALA A 221 0.53 -11.23 0.40
C ALA A 221 0.09 -12.68 0.66
N ILE A 222 -1.19 -12.98 0.49
CA ILE A 222 -1.74 -14.34 0.65
C ILE A 222 -1.19 -15.29 -0.42
N GLU A 223 -1.15 -14.88 -1.70
CA GLU A 223 -0.62 -15.70 -2.79
C GLU A 223 0.85 -16.04 -2.59
N SER A 224 1.63 -15.08 -2.14
CA SER A 224 3.07 -15.23 -1.95
C SER A 224 3.44 -15.88 -0.62
N GLY A 225 2.58 -15.79 0.39
CA GLY A 225 2.85 -16.14 1.77
C GLY A 225 3.77 -15.14 2.48
N SER A 226 3.88 -13.90 1.97
CA SER A 226 4.87 -12.94 2.47
C SER A 226 4.49 -11.49 2.17
N VAL A 227 4.58 -10.62 3.17
CA VAL A 227 4.40 -9.17 3.03
C VAL A 227 5.49 -8.52 2.16
N TRP A 228 6.65 -9.15 2.00
CA TRP A 228 7.74 -8.60 1.18
C TRP A 228 7.33 -8.47 -0.29
N ASN A 229 6.45 -9.35 -0.76
CA ASN A 229 5.94 -9.33 -2.13
C ASN A 229 4.84 -8.29 -2.35
N SER A 230 3.95 -8.08 -1.39
CA SER A 230 3.02 -6.94 -1.45
C SER A 230 3.74 -5.62 -1.23
N GLY A 231 4.74 -5.60 -0.34
CA GLY A 231 5.59 -4.44 -0.09
C GLY A 231 6.34 -3.94 -1.33
N ILE A 232 6.93 -4.85 -2.14
CA ILE A 232 7.58 -4.40 -3.38
C ILE A 232 6.57 -3.87 -4.40
N VAL A 233 5.38 -4.47 -4.53
CA VAL A 233 4.33 -3.95 -5.43
C VAL A 233 3.87 -2.57 -4.95
N HIS A 234 3.65 -2.40 -3.66
CA HIS A 234 3.26 -1.13 -3.05
C HIS A 234 4.36 -0.07 -3.22
N SER A 235 5.61 -0.40 -2.88
CA SER A 235 6.74 0.52 -3.03
C SER A 235 6.92 1.00 -4.47
N LEU A 236 6.82 0.09 -5.45
CA LEU A 236 6.96 0.46 -6.87
C LEU A 236 5.77 1.29 -7.36
N TRP A 237 4.55 1.03 -6.86
CA TRP A 237 3.40 1.90 -7.10
C TRP A 237 3.68 3.30 -6.58
N ASN A 238 4.07 3.45 -5.31
CA ASN A 238 4.33 4.74 -4.69
C ASN A 238 5.46 5.50 -5.43
N ILE A 239 6.58 4.84 -5.72
CA ILE A 239 7.70 5.47 -6.43
C ILE A 239 7.27 5.99 -7.80
N LEU A 240 6.51 5.20 -8.54
CA LEU A 240 6.16 5.53 -9.93
C LEU A 240 4.96 6.46 -10.04
N ILE A 241 4.01 6.44 -9.11
CA ILE A 241 2.81 7.29 -9.15
C ILE A 241 3.01 8.57 -8.35
N ILE A 242 3.42 8.48 -7.09
CA ILE A 242 3.48 9.61 -6.15
C ILE A 242 4.90 10.00 -5.74
N GLY A 243 5.93 9.39 -6.32
CA GLY A 243 7.33 9.59 -5.95
C GLY A 243 7.96 10.93 -6.38
N GLY A 244 7.16 11.92 -6.76
CA GLY A 244 7.61 13.28 -7.03
C GLY A 244 8.31 13.51 -8.39
N GLY A 245 8.47 12.48 -9.24
CA GLY A 245 9.10 12.65 -10.56
C GLY A 245 8.14 13.29 -11.59
N LEU A 246 7.17 12.51 -12.05
CA LEU A 246 6.09 12.96 -12.94
C LEU A 246 4.76 12.65 -12.29
N SER A 247 4.01 13.65 -11.87
CA SER A 247 2.62 13.49 -11.43
C SER A 247 1.65 13.66 -12.62
N ILE A 248 0.44 13.12 -12.47
CA ILE A 248 -0.67 13.33 -13.41
C ILE A 248 -1.89 13.73 -12.59
N SER A 249 -2.42 14.92 -12.82
CA SER A 249 -3.46 15.51 -11.99
C SER A 249 -4.21 16.64 -12.69
N GLU A 250 -5.27 17.15 -12.08
CA GLU A 250 -6.06 18.28 -12.62
C GLU A 250 -5.38 19.64 -12.49
N LYS A 251 -4.40 19.76 -11.62
CA LYS A 251 -3.65 21.00 -11.31
C LYS A 251 -2.17 20.68 -11.26
N ALA A 252 -1.34 21.69 -11.44
CA ALA A 252 0.09 21.54 -11.24
C ALA A 252 0.37 21.15 -9.78
N ASP A 253 1.18 20.13 -9.61
CA ASP A 253 1.60 19.61 -8.31
C ASP A 253 2.98 20.19 -7.96
N GLU A 254 3.02 21.01 -6.92
CA GLU A 254 4.25 21.65 -6.45
C GLU A 254 5.22 20.69 -5.73
N TYR A 255 4.76 19.48 -5.40
CA TYR A 255 5.58 18.42 -4.80
C TYR A 255 6.15 17.44 -5.85
N SER A 256 6.00 17.72 -7.13
CA SER A 256 6.55 16.92 -8.21
C SER A 256 7.45 17.75 -9.12
N VAL A 257 8.50 17.14 -9.65
CA VAL A 257 9.43 17.80 -10.59
C VAL A 257 8.69 18.26 -11.85
N MET A 258 7.74 17.45 -12.31
CA MET A 258 6.91 17.74 -13.48
C MET A 258 5.51 17.20 -13.25
N THR A 259 4.52 17.93 -13.74
CA THR A 259 3.12 17.49 -13.74
C THR A 259 2.60 17.43 -15.17
N TYR A 260 1.94 16.34 -15.54
CA TYR A 260 1.07 16.30 -16.70
C TYR A 260 -0.33 16.73 -16.25
N VAL A 261 -0.65 17.99 -16.49
CA VAL A 261 -1.95 18.60 -16.11
C VAL A 261 -3.00 18.20 -17.12
N LEU A 262 -3.99 17.45 -16.68
CA LEU A 262 -5.09 16.96 -17.50
C LEU A 262 -6.06 18.10 -17.85
N ASP A 263 -6.54 18.12 -19.11
CA ASP A 263 -7.62 19.01 -19.53
C ASP A 263 -8.98 18.56 -18.96
N SER A 264 -9.15 17.23 -18.77
CA SER A 264 -10.34 16.65 -18.15
C SER A 264 -10.46 17.06 -16.68
N LYS A 265 -11.70 17.37 -16.26
CA LYS A 265 -12.09 17.63 -14.85
C LYS A 265 -13.06 16.57 -14.33
N ASP A 266 -13.24 15.49 -15.08
CA ASP A 266 -14.10 14.39 -14.66
C ASP A 266 -13.38 13.58 -13.58
N PHE A 267 -13.90 13.66 -12.36
CA PHE A 267 -13.33 13.02 -11.17
C PHE A 267 -13.22 11.49 -11.30
N VAL A 268 -14.06 10.84 -12.13
CA VAL A 268 -13.99 9.40 -12.37
C VAL A 268 -12.67 9.03 -13.05
N PHE A 269 -12.22 9.88 -13.98
CA PHE A 269 -10.97 9.68 -14.70
C PHE A 269 -9.77 10.34 -14.04
N THR A 270 -9.94 11.50 -13.40
CA THR A 270 -8.82 12.21 -12.77
C THR A 270 -8.50 11.72 -11.37
N GLY A 271 -9.47 11.06 -10.70
CA GLY A 271 -9.37 10.67 -9.31
C GLY A 271 -9.61 11.82 -8.33
N GLY A 272 -10.08 12.98 -8.84
CA GLY A 272 -10.37 14.16 -8.05
C GLY A 272 -9.13 14.75 -7.38
N GLU A 273 -9.29 15.22 -6.14
CA GLU A 273 -8.22 15.89 -5.38
C GLU A 273 -7.10 14.95 -4.93
N PHE A 274 -7.35 13.64 -4.90
CA PHE A 274 -6.35 12.64 -4.54
C PHE A 274 -5.42 12.25 -5.71
N GLY A 275 -5.90 12.43 -6.94
CA GLY A 275 -5.14 12.13 -8.15
C GLY A 275 -5.46 10.76 -8.77
N ILE A 276 -4.71 10.40 -9.81
CA ILE A 276 -5.02 9.25 -10.68
C ILE A 276 -5.07 7.90 -9.99
N GLU A 277 -4.51 7.78 -8.80
CA GLU A 277 -4.53 6.53 -8.02
C GLU A 277 -5.93 6.18 -7.47
N SER A 278 -6.85 7.16 -7.38
CA SER A 278 -8.26 6.93 -7.08
C SER A 278 -9.17 6.92 -8.31
N SER A 279 -8.61 6.96 -9.51
CA SER A 279 -9.35 6.93 -10.77
C SER A 279 -9.84 5.53 -11.15
N ILE A 280 -10.84 5.48 -12.02
CA ILE A 280 -11.36 4.21 -12.56
C ILE A 280 -10.27 3.39 -13.27
N ILE A 281 -9.28 4.04 -13.89
CA ILE A 281 -8.17 3.37 -14.58
C ILE A 281 -7.29 2.63 -13.58
N ALA A 282 -6.93 3.27 -12.47
CA ALA A 282 -6.19 2.62 -11.38
C ALA A 282 -7.00 1.50 -10.74
N LEU A 283 -8.30 1.74 -10.47
CA LEU A 283 -9.20 0.73 -9.91
C LEU A 283 -9.30 -0.52 -10.77
N LEU A 284 -9.40 -0.37 -12.09
CA LEU A 284 -9.38 -1.51 -13.03
C LEU A 284 -8.06 -2.28 -12.93
N GLY A 285 -6.93 -1.59 -12.82
CA GLY A 285 -5.62 -2.20 -12.58
C GLY A 285 -5.58 -3.01 -11.28
N TYR A 286 -6.10 -2.45 -10.19
CA TYR A 286 -6.19 -3.17 -8.89
C TYR A 286 -7.05 -4.43 -9.00
N VAL A 287 -8.18 -4.37 -9.70
CA VAL A 287 -9.05 -5.54 -9.94
C VAL A 287 -8.32 -6.60 -10.75
N ILE A 288 -7.63 -6.23 -11.83
CA ILE A 288 -6.90 -7.17 -12.68
C ILE A 288 -5.83 -7.93 -11.88
N VAL A 289 -5.01 -7.20 -11.10
CA VAL A 289 -3.97 -7.82 -10.26
C VAL A 289 -4.59 -8.70 -9.16
N THR A 290 -5.67 -8.25 -8.54
CA THR A 290 -6.44 -9.04 -7.56
C THR A 290 -6.91 -10.36 -8.16
N LEU A 291 -7.55 -10.33 -9.33
CA LEU A 291 -8.03 -11.53 -10.02
C LEU A 291 -6.88 -12.46 -10.42
N ALA A 292 -5.76 -11.90 -10.88
CA ALA A 292 -4.56 -12.69 -11.20
C ALA A 292 -4.02 -13.41 -9.95
N ALA A 293 -3.91 -12.72 -8.82
CA ALA A 293 -3.49 -13.32 -7.55
C ALA A 293 -4.44 -14.43 -7.10
N ILE A 294 -5.76 -14.23 -7.17
CA ILE A 294 -6.77 -15.24 -6.84
C ILE A 294 -6.65 -16.45 -7.78
N CYS A 295 -6.45 -16.25 -9.08
CA CYS A 295 -6.24 -17.35 -10.03
C CYS A 295 -4.99 -18.18 -9.70
N MET A 296 -3.90 -17.52 -9.28
CA MET A 296 -2.68 -18.20 -8.85
C MET A 296 -2.86 -18.99 -7.54
N ILE A 297 -3.60 -18.45 -6.57
CA ILE A 297 -3.97 -19.17 -5.33
C ILE A 297 -4.75 -20.45 -5.68
N LYS A 298 -5.75 -20.35 -6.56
CA LYS A 298 -6.55 -21.50 -6.98
C LYS A 298 -5.73 -22.59 -7.69
N LYS A 299 -4.76 -22.19 -8.51
CA LYS A 299 -3.86 -23.16 -9.18
C LYS A 299 -3.01 -23.92 -8.17
N LYS A 300 -2.49 -23.24 -7.16
CA LYS A 300 -1.70 -23.89 -6.09
C LYS A 300 -2.51 -24.86 -5.23
N ALA A 301 -3.79 -24.59 -5.00
CA ALA A 301 -4.68 -25.46 -4.23
C ALA A 301 -5.12 -26.73 -4.97
N LYS A 302 -4.81 -26.86 -6.28
CA LYS A 302 -5.14 -28.03 -7.11
C LYS A 302 -3.97 -28.98 -7.31
N VAL A 303 -2.78 -28.57 -6.90
CA VAL A 303 -1.53 -29.36 -6.93
C VAL A 303 -1.26 -29.91 -5.53
#